data_fcfa20a11183ec84039bf323b2cb14cf
#
_entry.id   fcfa20a11183ec84039bf323b2cb14cf
#
_cell.length_a   1.000
_cell.length_b   1.000
_cell.length_c   1.000
_cell.angle_alpha   90.00
_cell.angle_beta   90.00
_cell.angle_gamma   90.00
#
_symmetry.space_group_name_H-M   'P 1'
#
loop_
_entity.id
_entity.type
_entity.pdbx_description
1 polymer ?
#
loop_
_entity_poly.entity_id
_entity_poly.type
_entity_poly.pdbx_seq_one_letter_code
_entity_poly.pdbx_strand_id
1 'polypeptide(L)'
;MSTRNLTMVIHRDYAQNHELGFAQNPTYLDDNSFVNMYLHHDGYPEWQGVQLANWIKANNDICGDSSRLAAKLVHDMYYDSCYLYCKPDEIDHQYTYVIWTGQADDMWISCYDQYNSQCIFVLTPNKIIKKYKKDMDYTDFEKHTKLTQRLKELERLINTN
;
A
#
# COMPACT_ATOMS: atom_id res chain seq x y z
N MET A 1 14.03 10.80 -11.32
CA MET A 1 14.03 10.89 -9.85
C MET A 1 13.21 9.72 -9.33
N SER A 2 13.71 9.04 -8.31
CA SER A 2 13.00 7.94 -7.66
C SER A 2 11.89 8.51 -6.79
N THR A 3 10.64 8.07 -6.97
CA THR A 3 9.50 8.50 -6.16
C THR A 3 9.34 7.54 -5.00
N ARG A 4 9.66 8.02 -3.82
CA ARG A 4 9.66 7.27 -2.58
C ARG A 4 8.28 7.27 -1.93
N ASN A 5 7.88 6.16 -1.32
CA ASN A 5 6.63 6.08 -0.59
C ASN A 5 6.74 5.30 0.71
N LEU A 6 5.82 5.59 1.62
CA LEU A 6 5.57 4.87 2.84
C LEU A 6 4.17 4.26 2.78
N THR A 7 4.04 2.97 3.01
CA THR A 7 2.75 2.28 3.13
C THR A 7 2.55 1.82 4.56
N MET A 8 1.43 2.20 5.15
CA MET A 8 1.03 1.91 6.52
C MET A 8 -0.24 1.07 6.54
N VAL A 9 -0.32 0.12 7.47
CA VAL A 9 -1.58 -0.56 7.82
C VAL A 9 -1.90 -0.19 9.25
N ILE A 10 -3.05 0.45 9.47
CA ILE A 10 -3.43 0.93 10.80
C ILE A 10 -4.39 -0.01 11.50
N HIS A 11 -4.42 0.08 12.82
CA HIS A 11 -5.28 -0.72 13.67
C HIS A 11 -6.75 -0.43 13.36
N ARG A 12 -7.57 -1.49 13.20
CA ARG A 12 -8.98 -1.39 12.86
C ARG A 12 -9.76 -0.50 13.84
N ASP A 13 -9.61 -0.76 15.13
CA ASP A 13 -10.35 -0.03 16.17
C ASP A 13 -9.99 1.46 16.18
N TYR A 14 -8.72 1.78 15.92
CA TYR A 14 -8.28 3.15 15.78
C TYR A 14 -8.91 3.81 14.55
N ALA A 15 -8.89 3.13 13.40
CA ALA A 15 -9.48 3.62 12.17
C ALA A 15 -10.97 3.93 12.33
N GLN A 16 -11.74 3.01 12.92
CA GLN A 16 -13.17 3.14 13.12
C GLN A 16 -13.56 4.32 14.04
N ASN A 17 -12.68 4.69 14.98
CA ASN A 17 -12.92 5.80 15.89
C ASN A 17 -12.45 7.18 15.35
N HIS A 18 -11.59 7.18 14.30
CA HIS A 18 -10.90 8.40 13.84
C HIS A 18 -10.96 8.59 12.32
N GLU A 19 -11.92 7.99 11.61
CA GLU A 19 -11.97 7.85 10.14
C GLU A 19 -11.65 9.12 9.32
N LEU A 20 -11.96 10.28 9.82
CA LEU A 20 -11.77 11.51 9.03
C LEU A 20 -10.48 12.27 9.37
N GLY A 21 -9.93 12.09 10.57
CA GLY A 21 -8.79 12.89 11.03
C GLY A 21 -7.47 12.47 10.38
N PHE A 22 -7.16 11.17 10.35
CA PHE A 22 -5.89 10.66 9.82
C PHE A 22 -5.87 10.54 8.29
N ALA A 23 -7.03 10.39 7.65
CA ALA A 23 -7.13 10.39 6.19
C ALA A 23 -6.64 11.71 5.58
N GLN A 24 -6.70 12.80 6.37
CA GLN A 24 -6.27 14.13 5.95
C GLN A 24 -4.82 14.45 6.34
N ASN A 25 -4.28 13.84 7.40
CA ASN A 25 -2.90 14.06 7.85
C ASN A 25 -2.33 12.81 8.55
N PRO A 26 -1.53 11.98 7.88
CA PRO A 26 -0.99 10.74 8.43
C PRO A 26 0.09 10.92 9.51
N THR A 27 0.57 12.12 9.79
CA THR A 27 1.61 12.37 10.81
C THR A 27 1.18 12.01 12.25
N TYR A 28 -0.10 11.76 12.50
CA TYR A 28 -0.62 11.35 13.81
C TYR A 28 -0.73 9.84 14.02
N LEU A 29 -0.17 9.02 13.11
CA LEU A 29 -0.39 7.57 13.11
C LEU A 29 0.73 6.75 13.79
N ASP A 30 1.77 7.39 14.33
CA ASP A 30 3.01 6.77 14.77
C ASP A 30 2.82 5.54 15.68
N ASP A 31 1.87 5.60 16.61
CA ASP A 31 1.63 4.52 17.59
C ASP A 31 0.50 3.56 17.20
N ASN A 32 -0.15 3.79 16.04
CA ASN A 32 -1.37 3.07 15.64
C ASN A 32 -1.21 2.27 14.34
N SER A 33 -0.01 2.19 13.81
CA SER A 33 0.30 1.37 12.64
C SER A 33 0.89 0.02 13.04
N PHE A 34 0.46 -1.05 12.37
CA PHE A 34 1.11 -2.36 12.46
C PHE A 34 2.39 -2.46 11.63
N VAL A 35 2.50 -1.62 10.60
CA VAL A 35 3.64 -1.63 9.69
C VAL A 35 3.84 -0.25 9.08
N ASN A 36 5.11 0.13 8.95
CA ASN A 36 5.59 1.28 8.20
C ASN A 36 6.55 0.76 7.14
N MET A 37 6.02 0.44 5.96
CA MET A 37 6.76 -0.15 4.86
C MET A 37 7.17 0.94 3.86
N TYR A 38 8.47 1.18 3.76
CA TYR A 38 9.06 2.13 2.83
C TYR A 38 9.49 1.44 1.54
N LEU A 39 9.15 2.05 0.41
CA LEU A 39 9.62 1.65 -0.91
C LEU A 39 10.33 2.82 -1.59
N HIS A 40 11.52 2.55 -2.12
CA HIS A 40 12.40 3.58 -2.69
C HIS A 40 11.99 4.04 -4.08
N HIS A 41 11.19 3.26 -4.82
CA HIS A 41 10.83 3.50 -6.21
C HIS A 41 9.31 3.39 -6.43
N ASP A 42 8.85 3.95 -7.56
CA ASP A 42 7.50 3.76 -8.10
C ASP A 42 6.35 4.10 -7.15
N GLY A 43 6.57 5.09 -6.26
CA GLY A 43 5.60 5.52 -5.25
C GLY A 43 4.43 6.35 -5.77
N TYR A 44 4.25 6.53 -7.08
CA TYR A 44 3.18 7.35 -7.66
C TYR A 44 1.78 6.78 -7.39
N PRO A 45 0.77 7.65 -7.20
CA PRO A 45 -0.61 7.22 -6.97
C PRO A 45 -1.18 6.30 -8.05
N GLU A 46 -0.87 6.54 -9.32
CA GLU A 46 -1.28 5.73 -10.46
C GLU A 46 -0.58 4.37 -10.53
N TRP A 47 0.56 4.20 -9.87
CA TRP A 47 1.27 2.93 -9.78
C TRP A 47 1.06 2.26 -8.42
N GLN A 48 1.67 2.77 -7.35
CA GLN A 48 1.61 2.16 -6.02
C GLN A 48 0.18 2.09 -5.49
N GLY A 49 -0.64 3.15 -5.69
CA GLY A 49 -2.05 3.15 -5.29
C GLY A 49 -2.85 2.04 -5.98
N VAL A 50 -2.62 1.81 -7.28
CA VAL A 50 -3.28 0.75 -8.04
C VAL A 50 -2.77 -0.64 -7.64
N GLN A 51 -1.47 -0.79 -7.36
CA GLN A 51 -0.90 -2.04 -6.85
C GLN A 51 -1.52 -2.44 -5.51
N LEU A 52 -1.57 -1.52 -4.55
CA LEU A 52 -2.20 -1.74 -3.25
C LEU A 52 -3.69 -2.07 -3.38
N ALA A 53 -4.41 -1.37 -4.26
CA ALA A 53 -5.82 -1.62 -4.51
C ALA A 53 -6.08 -3.03 -5.08
N ASN A 54 -5.29 -3.48 -6.06
CA ASN A 54 -5.38 -4.82 -6.60
C ASN A 54 -4.98 -5.89 -5.57
N TRP A 55 -3.94 -5.62 -4.79
CA TRP A 55 -3.49 -6.52 -3.74
C TRP A 55 -4.56 -6.72 -2.66
N ILE A 56 -5.22 -5.66 -2.18
CA ILE A 56 -6.34 -5.76 -1.22
C ILE A 56 -7.48 -6.59 -1.80
N LYS A 57 -7.84 -6.40 -3.05
CA LYS A 57 -8.90 -7.20 -3.70
C LYS A 57 -8.55 -8.69 -3.77
N ALA A 58 -7.29 -9.02 -4.02
CA ALA A 58 -6.83 -10.40 -4.06
C ALA A 58 -6.76 -11.06 -2.66
N ASN A 59 -6.75 -10.26 -1.59
CA ASN A 59 -6.63 -10.70 -0.20
C ASN A 59 -7.87 -10.31 0.64
N ASN A 60 -9.03 -10.25 0.03
CA ASN A 60 -10.26 -9.77 0.68
C ASN A 60 -10.70 -10.62 1.88
N ASP A 61 -10.29 -11.88 1.94
CA ASP A 61 -10.61 -12.82 3.04
C ASP A 61 -9.92 -12.47 4.37
N ILE A 62 -8.86 -11.64 4.35
CA ILE A 62 -8.14 -11.21 5.55
C ILE A 62 -8.31 -9.73 5.88
N CYS A 63 -9.10 -8.99 5.09
CA CYS A 63 -9.23 -7.54 5.25
C CYS A 63 -9.84 -7.09 6.60
N GLY A 64 -10.58 -7.97 7.28
CA GLY A 64 -11.11 -7.72 8.63
C GLY A 64 -10.08 -7.81 9.77
N ASP A 65 -8.86 -8.33 9.49
CA ASP A 65 -7.79 -8.50 10.47
C ASP A 65 -6.56 -7.68 10.05
N SER A 66 -6.42 -6.49 10.63
CA SER A 66 -5.34 -5.54 10.28
C SER A 66 -3.95 -6.10 10.54
N SER A 67 -3.77 -6.95 11.55
CA SER A 67 -2.47 -7.55 11.88
C SER A 67 -2.05 -8.59 10.84
N ARG A 68 -2.97 -9.45 10.41
CA ARG A 68 -2.73 -10.41 9.32
C ARG A 68 -2.52 -9.70 8.00
N LEU A 69 -3.30 -8.65 7.74
CA LEU A 69 -3.16 -7.82 6.54
C LEU A 69 -1.77 -7.18 6.47
N ALA A 70 -1.27 -6.62 7.59
CA ALA A 70 0.07 -6.03 7.67
C ALA A 70 1.17 -7.07 7.42
N ALA A 71 1.09 -8.23 8.07
CA ALA A 71 2.07 -9.31 7.88
C ALA A 71 2.09 -9.81 6.42
N LYS A 72 0.92 -9.97 5.81
CA LYS A 72 0.81 -10.41 4.42
C LYS A 72 1.27 -9.34 3.43
N LEU A 73 1.03 -8.06 3.72
CA LEU A 73 1.54 -6.95 2.91
C LEU A 73 3.07 -7.01 2.82
N VAL A 74 3.73 -7.15 3.96
CA VAL A 74 5.20 -7.27 4.02
C VAL A 74 5.67 -8.50 3.25
N HIS A 75 5.05 -9.66 3.46
CA HIS A 75 5.41 -10.90 2.77
C HIS A 75 5.28 -10.79 1.25
N ASP A 76 4.18 -10.20 0.75
CA ASP A 76 3.87 -10.19 -0.67
C ASP A 76 4.60 -9.06 -1.42
N MET A 77 4.87 -7.93 -0.75
CA MET A 77 5.46 -6.73 -1.35
C MET A 77 6.91 -6.48 -0.94
N TYR A 78 7.56 -7.45 -0.29
CA TYR A 78 8.99 -7.34 0.01
C TYR A 78 9.81 -7.47 -1.27
N TYR A 79 10.60 -6.43 -1.57
CA TYR A 79 11.58 -6.37 -2.66
C TYR A 79 12.91 -5.84 -2.11
N ASP A 80 13.98 -5.91 -2.89
CA ASP A 80 15.32 -5.43 -2.49
C ASP A 80 15.36 -3.95 -2.07
N SER A 81 14.38 -3.14 -2.50
CA SER A 81 14.23 -1.72 -2.13
C SER A 81 13.16 -1.45 -1.07
N CYS A 82 12.67 -2.49 -0.38
CA CYS A 82 11.70 -2.38 0.70
C CYS A 82 12.40 -2.38 2.06
N TYR A 83 12.02 -1.45 2.92
CA TYR A 83 12.52 -1.32 4.28
C TYR A 83 11.35 -1.18 5.25
N LEU A 84 11.50 -1.69 6.48
CA LEU A 84 10.55 -1.51 7.56
C LEU A 84 11.12 -0.54 8.59
N TYR A 85 10.32 0.42 9.01
CA TYR A 85 10.70 1.42 9.99
C TYR A 85 9.79 1.36 11.22
N CYS A 86 10.35 1.70 12.38
CA CYS A 86 9.58 1.75 13.63
C CYS A 86 8.62 2.93 13.63
N LYS A 87 9.03 4.06 13.02
CA LYS A 87 8.24 5.30 12.97
C LYS A 87 8.21 5.90 11.56
N PRO A 88 7.09 6.47 11.14
CA PRO A 88 6.95 7.07 9.81
C PRO A 88 7.71 8.39 9.64
N ASP A 89 7.96 9.16 10.71
CA ASP A 89 8.63 10.45 10.71
C ASP A 89 10.16 10.37 10.48
N GLU A 90 10.74 9.17 10.61
CA GLU A 90 12.17 8.92 10.37
C GLU A 90 12.54 8.85 8.88
N ILE A 91 11.55 9.00 7.97
CA ILE A 91 11.73 8.67 6.55
C ILE A 91 11.40 9.85 5.65
N ASP A 92 12.37 10.27 4.84
CA ASP A 92 12.10 11.19 3.73
C ASP A 92 11.42 10.45 2.57
N HIS A 93 10.13 10.72 2.37
CA HIS A 93 9.31 10.12 1.32
C HIS A 93 8.29 11.13 0.78
N GLN A 94 7.88 10.96 -0.47
CA GLN A 94 6.91 11.85 -1.10
C GLN A 94 5.48 11.46 -0.80
N TYR A 95 5.14 10.17 -0.95
CA TYR A 95 3.76 9.71 -0.75
C TYR A 95 3.63 8.81 0.46
N THR A 96 2.59 9.07 1.28
CA THR A 96 2.16 8.16 2.34
C THR A 96 0.86 7.49 1.93
N TYR A 97 0.84 6.17 1.93
CA TYR A 97 -0.37 5.36 1.76
C TYR A 97 -0.79 4.80 3.11
N VAL A 98 -2.06 4.97 3.45
CA VAL A 98 -2.64 4.38 4.67
C VAL A 98 -3.75 3.43 4.27
N ILE A 99 -3.67 2.19 4.73
CA ILE A 99 -4.66 1.13 4.51
C ILE A 99 -5.41 0.92 5.81
N TRP A 100 -6.74 0.94 5.76
CA TRP A 100 -7.56 0.66 6.94
C TRP A 100 -8.90 0.03 6.58
N THR A 101 -9.54 -0.58 7.61
CA THR A 101 -10.90 -1.11 7.55
C THR A 101 -11.86 -0.07 8.11
N GLY A 102 -12.85 0.35 7.34
CA GLY A 102 -13.89 1.29 7.75
C GLY A 102 -14.96 0.67 8.66
N GLN A 103 -15.97 1.48 9.05
CA GLN A 103 -17.05 1.05 9.98
C GLN A 103 -17.91 -0.06 9.42
N ALA A 104 -18.15 -0.09 8.11
CA ALA A 104 -18.91 -1.13 7.42
C ALA A 104 -18.06 -2.34 6.99
N ASP A 105 -16.89 -2.53 7.60
CA ASP A 105 -15.90 -3.55 7.23
C ASP A 105 -15.37 -3.41 5.78
N ASP A 106 -15.59 -2.28 5.16
CA ASP A 106 -15.04 -1.96 3.84
C ASP A 106 -13.59 -1.48 3.96
N MET A 107 -12.81 -1.80 2.93
CA MET A 107 -11.41 -1.40 2.87
C MET A 107 -11.24 -0.04 2.21
N TRP A 108 -10.38 0.76 2.78
CA TRP A 108 -10.01 2.08 2.30
C TRP A 108 -8.51 2.23 2.14
N ILE A 109 -8.11 3.07 1.19
CA ILE A 109 -6.74 3.53 1.03
C ILE A 109 -6.78 5.05 0.92
N SER A 110 -5.97 5.74 1.71
CA SER A 110 -5.66 7.15 1.48
C SER A 110 -4.26 7.28 0.89
N CYS A 111 -4.05 8.33 0.11
CA CYS A 111 -2.76 8.76 -0.38
C CYS A 111 -2.56 10.23 -0.02
N TYR A 112 -1.45 10.52 0.61
CA TYR A 112 -1.06 11.87 1.01
C TYR A 112 0.28 12.23 0.37
N ASP A 113 0.38 13.42 -0.25
CA ASP A 113 1.64 13.97 -0.77
C ASP A 113 2.27 14.83 0.33
N GLN A 114 3.38 14.35 0.88
CA GLN A 114 4.09 15.00 1.98
C GLN A 114 4.75 16.32 1.54
N TYR A 115 5.27 16.37 0.31
CA TYR A 115 5.97 17.56 -0.19
C TYR A 115 5.01 18.72 -0.46
N ASN A 116 3.79 18.44 -0.89
CA ASN A 116 2.76 19.45 -1.15
C ASN A 116 1.76 19.58 0.00
N SER A 117 1.90 18.80 1.07
CA SER A 117 0.98 18.76 2.22
C SER A 117 -0.47 18.60 1.78
N GLN A 118 -0.73 17.67 0.85
CA GLN A 118 -2.03 17.50 0.20
C GLN A 118 -2.50 16.05 0.25
N CYS A 119 -3.76 15.85 0.67
CA CYS A 119 -4.45 14.57 0.48
C CYS A 119 -4.84 14.42 -1.01
N ILE A 120 -4.27 13.39 -1.66
CA ILE A 120 -4.52 13.10 -3.09
C ILE A 120 -5.83 12.35 -3.27
N PHE A 121 -6.10 11.38 -2.39
CA PHE A 121 -7.37 10.65 -2.36
C PHE A 121 -7.59 9.91 -1.04
N VAL A 122 -8.88 9.63 -0.78
CA VAL A 122 -9.38 8.66 0.21
C VAL A 122 -10.43 7.84 -0.52
N LEU A 123 -10.10 6.63 -0.93
CA LEU A 123 -10.92 5.84 -1.83
C LEU A 123 -10.90 4.34 -1.48
N THR A 124 -11.97 3.66 -1.82
CA THR A 124 -11.98 2.19 -1.83
C THR A 124 -11.15 1.64 -2.99
N PRO A 125 -10.61 0.40 -2.91
CA PRO A 125 -9.78 -0.20 -3.96
C PRO A 125 -10.41 -0.14 -5.35
N ASN A 126 -11.69 -0.42 -5.47
CA ASN A 126 -12.40 -0.36 -6.76
C ASN A 126 -12.42 1.06 -7.37
N LYS A 127 -12.57 2.10 -6.54
CA LYS A 127 -12.57 3.49 -7.00
C LYS A 127 -11.17 3.94 -7.44
N ILE A 128 -10.11 3.48 -6.77
CA ILE A 128 -8.71 3.77 -7.16
C ILE A 128 -8.42 3.17 -8.54
N ILE A 129 -8.71 1.89 -8.72
CA ILE A 129 -8.51 1.20 -10.00
C ILE A 129 -9.29 1.91 -11.11
N LYS A 130 -10.54 2.30 -10.85
CA LYS A 130 -11.35 3.02 -11.85
C LYS A 130 -10.77 4.39 -12.18
N LYS A 131 -10.25 5.13 -11.18
CA LYS A 131 -9.67 6.47 -11.35
C LYS A 131 -8.44 6.44 -12.24
N TYR A 132 -7.53 5.50 -12.01
CA TYR A 132 -6.22 5.44 -12.67
C TYR A 132 -6.13 4.46 -13.84
N LYS A 133 -7.19 3.65 -14.09
CA LYS A 133 -7.21 2.68 -15.19
C LYS A 133 -7.06 3.30 -16.59
N LYS A 134 -7.39 4.57 -16.73
CA LYS A 134 -7.28 5.28 -18.02
C LYS A 134 -5.84 5.71 -18.34
N ASP A 135 -5.00 5.83 -17.33
CA ASP A 135 -3.65 6.40 -17.45
C ASP A 135 -2.56 5.32 -17.52
N MET A 136 -2.91 4.07 -17.25
CA MET A 136 -1.99 2.94 -17.35
C MET A 136 -2.21 2.16 -18.64
N ASP A 137 -1.15 2.01 -19.43
CA ASP A 137 -1.15 1.02 -20.51
C ASP A 137 -1.10 -0.39 -19.85
N TYR A 138 -2.28 -1.01 -19.78
CA TYR A 138 -2.53 -2.28 -19.05
C TYR A 138 -1.65 -3.43 -19.53
N THR A 139 -1.10 -3.31 -20.76
CA THR A 139 -0.20 -4.33 -21.33
C THR A 139 1.12 -4.42 -20.58
N ASP A 140 1.63 -3.32 -20.03
CA ASP A 140 2.90 -3.33 -19.30
C ASP A 140 2.73 -3.83 -17.86
N PHE A 141 1.62 -3.53 -17.20
CA PHE A 141 1.32 -4.05 -15.87
C PHE A 141 1.14 -5.59 -15.85
N GLU A 142 0.34 -6.12 -16.79
CA GLU A 142 0.17 -7.58 -16.92
C GLU A 142 1.48 -8.30 -17.28
N LYS A 143 2.30 -7.69 -18.13
CA LYS A 143 3.63 -8.23 -18.46
C LYS A 143 4.55 -8.25 -17.26
N HIS A 144 4.59 -7.15 -16.48
CA HIS A 144 5.46 -7.06 -15.30
C HIS A 144 5.03 -8.04 -14.21
N THR A 145 3.72 -8.16 -13.94
CA THR A 145 3.17 -9.11 -12.97
C THR A 145 3.42 -10.57 -13.39
N LYS A 146 3.22 -10.90 -14.67
CA LYS A 146 3.50 -12.24 -15.23
C LYS A 146 5.00 -12.55 -15.22
N LEU A 147 5.85 -11.56 -15.48
CA LEU A 147 7.31 -11.73 -15.43
C LEU A 147 7.80 -12.00 -14.01
N THR A 148 7.31 -11.24 -13.05
CA THR A 148 7.65 -11.42 -11.63
C THR A 148 7.17 -12.77 -11.09
N GLN A 149 5.97 -13.22 -11.48
CA GLN A 149 5.48 -14.56 -11.12
C GLN A 149 6.32 -15.67 -11.75
N ARG A 150 6.70 -15.55 -13.03
CA ARG A 150 7.59 -16.51 -13.69
C ARG A 150 8.99 -16.55 -13.09
N LEU A 151 9.55 -15.42 -12.70
CA LEU A 151 10.85 -15.38 -12.01
C LEU A 151 10.78 -16.09 -10.66
N LYS A 152 9.74 -15.84 -9.85
CA LYS A 152 9.52 -16.55 -8.58
C LYS A 152 9.35 -18.08 -8.77
N GLU A 153 8.71 -18.47 -9.83
CA GLU A 153 8.53 -19.91 -10.16
C GLU A 153 9.86 -20.57 -10.59
N LEU A 154 10.67 -19.87 -11.38
CA LEU A 154 12.01 -20.33 -11.77
C LEU A 154 12.96 -20.39 -10.56
N GLU A 155 12.95 -19.41 -9.68
CA GLU A 155 13.73 -19.41 -8.43
C GLU A 155 13.36 -20.59 -7.52
N ARG A 156 12.06 -20.93 -7.42
CA ARG A 156 11.61 -22.13 -6.70
C ARG A 156 12.15 -23.42 -7.32
N LEU A 157 12.15 -23.52 -8.64
CA LEU A 157 12.64 -24.71 -9.35
C LEU A 157 14.16 -24.88 -9.22
N ILE A 158 14.91 -23.79 -9.17
CA ILE A 158 16.37 -23.81 -8.98
C ILE A 158 16.74 -24.22 -7.56
N ASN A 159 15.97 -23.77 -6.56
CA ASN A 159 16.24 -24.07 -5.15
C ASN A 159 15.70 -25.43 -4.67
N THR A 160 15.00 -26.18 -5.53
CA THR A 160 14.46 -27.52 -5.23
C THR A 160 15.30 -28.66 -5.86
N ASN A 161 16.36 -28.34 -6.59
CA ASN A 161 17.38 -29.28 -7.10
C ASN A 161 18.70 -29.11 -6.37
#